data_613af226ea264d07b3a588f959b96baa
#
_entry.id   613af226ea264d07b3a588f959b96baa
#
_cell.length_a   1.000
_cell.length_b   1.000
_cell.length_c   1.000
_cell.angle_alpha   90.00
_cell.angle_beta   90.00
_cell.angle_gamma   90.00
#
_symmetry.space_group_name_H-M   'P 1'
#
loop_
_entity.id
_entity.type
_entity.pdbx_description
1 polymer ?
#
loop_
_entity_poly.entity_id
_entity_poly.type
_entity_poly.pdbx_seq_one_letter_code
_entity_poly.pdbx_strand_id
1 'polypeptide(L)' 'MKEITFQVTPCHETGGYVACWDDASNGGITTQGDTLEELNRMVADAVKGYFESGQHPKCVRLHFVEDPALVLA' A
#
# COMPACT_ATOMS: atom_id res chain seq x y z
N MET A 1 0.38 18.01 0.04
CA MET A 1 1.08 16.79 -0.45
C MET A 1 0.35 16.27 -1.68
N LYS A 2 1.08 16.03 -2.75
CA LYS A 2 0.47 15.64 -4.02
C LYS A 2 0.44 14.13 -4.25
N GLU A 3 1.49 13.45 -3.84
CA GLU A 3 1.65 12.04 -4.12
C GLU A 3 2.55 11.39 -3.09
N ILE A 4 2.18 10.18 -2.68
CA ILE A 4 3.07 9.33 -1.89
C ILE A 4 3.18 7.98 -2.59
N THR A 5 4.28 7.27 -2.35
CA THR A 5 4.54 5.99 -2.97
C THR A 5 4.71 4.91 -1.90
N PHE A 6 3.90 3.87 -1.99
CA PHE A 6 4.04 2.69 -1.15
C PHE A 6 4.91 1.67 -1.85
N GLN A 7 5.76 0.99 -1.11
CA GLN A 7 6.48 -0.18 -1.62
C GLN A 7 5.64 -1.40 -1.32
N VAL A 8 5.38 -2.20 -2.34
CA VAL A 8 4.55 -3.39 -2.22
C VAL A 8 5.41 -4.63 -2.39
N THR A 9 5.33 -5.51 -1.41
CA THR A 9 6.08 -6.77 -1.40
C THR A 9 5.10 -7.94 -1.31
N PRO A 10 5.26 -8.98 -2.14
CA PRO A 10 4.41 -10.15 -2.01
C PRO A 10 4.71 -10.90 -0.72
N CYS A 11 3.66 -11.41 -0.10
CA CYS A 11 3.79 -12.24 1.10
C CYS A 11 3.71 -13.71 0.68
N HIS A 12 4.84 -14.40 0.71
CA HIS A 12 4.91 -15.77 0.23
C HIS A 12 4.19 -16.77 1.14
N GLU A 13 4.01 -16.41 2.41
CA GLU A 13 3.32 -17.30 3.34
C GLU A 13 1.82 -17.35 3.10
N THR A 14 1.21 -16.20 2.79
CA THR A 14 -0.24 -16.10 2.63
C THR A 14 -0.68 -15.94 1.18
N GLY A 15 0.26 -15.62 0.30
CA GLY A 15 -0.04 -15.33 -1.10
C GLY A 15 -0.57 -13.93 -1.34
N GLY A 16 -0.63 -13.10 -0.32
CA GLY A 16 -1.10 -11.72 -0.44
C GLY A 16 0.03 -10.73 -0.64
N TYR A 17 -0.23 -9.48 -0.30
CA TYR A 17 0.71 -8.36 -0.50
C TYR A 17 0.76 -7.49 0.74
N VAL A 18 1.96 -6.92 0.98
CA VAL A 18 2.16 -5.94 2.05
C VAL A 18 2.61 -4.63 1.42
N ALA A 19 1.98 -3.54 1.80
CA ALA A 19 2.32 -2.20 1.32
C ALA A 19 2.85 -1.36 2.47
N CYS A 20 3.98 -0.71 2.25
CA CYS A 20 4.64 0.13 3.26
C CYS A 20 4.98 1.50 2.69
N TRP A 21 4.77 2.52 3.48
CA TRP A 21 5.21 3.88 3.17
C TRP A 21 5.81 4.48 4.43
N ASP A 22 7.06 4.92 4.34
CA ASP A 22 7.75 5.53 5.47
C ASP A 22 7.62 7.05 5.42
N ASP A 23 7.16 7.61 6.54
CA ASP A 23 7.11 9.05 6.73
C ASP A 23 8.19 9.39 7.76
N ALA A 24 9.20 10.12 7.34
CA ALA A 24 10.32 10.48 8.19
C ALA A 24 9.89 11.22 9.45
N SER A 25 8.75 11.92 9.40
CA SER A 25 8.27 12.72 10.52
C SER A 25 7.41 11.93 11.50
N ASN A 26 6.60 11.00 11.03
CA ASN A 26 5.54 10.38 11.83
C ASN A 26 5.51 8.86 11.83
N GLY A 27 6.49 8.21 11.22
CA GLY A 27 6.58 6.75 11.22
C GLY A 27 6.10 6.08 9.96
N GLY A 28 4.93 6.41 9.47
CA GLY A 28 4.46 5.86 8.21
C GLY A 28 3.23 4.98 8.31
N ILE A 29 2.97 4.25 7.23
CA ILE A 29 1.78 3.39 7.10
C ILE A 29 2.22 2.02 6.61
N THR A 30 1.69 0.96 7.22
CA THR A 30 1.84 -0.41 6.74
C THR A 30 0.47 -1.05 6.67
N THR A 31 0.15 -1.65 5.54
CA THR A 31 -1.12 -2.35 5.36
C THR A 31 -0.91 -3.56 4.46
N GLN A 32 -1.95 -4.38 4.34
CA GLN A 32 -1.85 -5.62 3.56
C GLN A 32 -3.19 -5.96 2.94
N GLY A 33 -3.16 -6.85 1.96
CA GLY A 33 -4.36 -7.38 1.33
C GLY A 33 -4.06 -8.72 0.67
N ASP A 34 -5.07 -9.58 0.56
CA ASP A 34 -4.91 -10.90 -0.03
C ASP A 34 -4.89 -10.84 -1.56
N THR A 35 -5.49 -9.81 -2.14
CA THR A 35 -5.53 -9.58 -3.58
C THR A 35 -5.08 -8.16 -3.87
N LEU A 36 -4.75 -7.86 -5.12
CA LEU A 36 -4.40 -6.50 -5.50
C LEU A 36 -5.58 -5.55 -5.30
N GLU A 37 -6.78 -6.01 -5.60
CA GLU A 37 -7.99 -5.21 -5.40
C GLU A 37 -8.20 -4.89 -3.93
N GLU A 38 -8.06 -5.88 -3.06
CA GLU A 38 -8.16 -5.67 -1.62
C GLU A 38 -7.04 -4.74 -1.12
N LEU A 39 -5.81 -4.95 -1.61
CA LEU A 39 -4.69 -4.10 -1.24
C LEU A 39 -4.98 -2.64 -1.57
N ASN A 40 -5.50 -2.37 -2.78
CA ASN A 40 -5.82 -1.00 -3.19
C ASN A 40 -6.83 -0.37 -2.23
N ARG A 41 -7.84 -1.11 -1.84
CA ARG A 41 -8.85 -0.62 -0.89
C ARG A 41 -8.25 -0.37 0.48
N MET A 42 -7.42 -1.29 0.97
CA MET A 42 -6.78 -1.15 2.28
C MET A 42 -5.82 0.03 2.31
N VAL A 43 -5.06 0.24 1.24
CA VAL A 43 -4.17 1.40 1.14
C VAL A 43 -4.98 2.69 1.16
N ALA A 44 -6.05 2.76 0.39
CA ALA A 44 -6.89 3.96 0.34
C ALA A 44 -7.48 4.28 1.71
N ASP A 45 -8.00 3.28 2.41
CA ASP A 45 -8.55 3.48 3.74
C ASP A 45 -7.49 3.92 4.74
N ALA A 46 -6.32 3.30 4.69
CA ALA A 46 -5.21 3.64 5.60
C ALA A 46 -4.72 5.07 5.38
N VAL A 47 -4.61 5.49 4.12
CA VAL A 47 -4.19 6.85 3.79
C VAL A 47 -5.20 7.86 4.30
N LYS A 48 -6.48 7.62 4.07
CA LYS A 48 -7.53 8.53 4.54
C LYS A 48 -7.57 8.64 6.05
N GLY A 49 -7.27 7.54 6.75
CA GLY A 49 -7.23 7.54 8.20
C GLY A 49 -5.97 8.18 8.79
N TYR A 50 -4.85 8.11 8.07
CA TYR A 50 -3.58 8.66 8.52
C TYR A 50 -3.53 10.19 8.44
N PHE A 51 -4.07 10.74 7.37
CA PHE A 51 -4.07 12.20 7.15
C PHE A 51 -5.38 12.80 7.59
N GLU A 52 -5.32 14.04 8.06
CA GLU A 52 -6.52 14.78 8.41
C GLU A 52 -7.35 15.05 7.16
N SER A 53 -8.63 15.32 7.39
CA SER A 53 -9.56 15.64 6.30
C SER A 53 -9.02 16.78 5.45
N GLY A 54 -8.93 16.56 4.15
CA GLY A 54 -8.40 17.55 3.22
C GLY A 54 -6.89 17.60 3.14
N GLN A 55 -6.18 16.84 3.97
CA GLN A 55 -4.72 16.82 4.00
C GLN A 55 -4.11 15.62 3.31
N HIS A 56 -4.92 14.64 2.89
CA HIS A 56 -4.39 13.46 2.26
C HIS A 56 -3.87 13.76 0.84
N PRO A 57 -2.90 12.98 0.34
CA PRO A 57 -2.41 13.16 -1.01
C PRO A 57 -3.50 12.84 -2.03
N LYS A 58 -3.43 13.48 -3.18
CA LYS A 58 -4.41 13.26 -4.25
C LYS A 58 -4.18 11.95 -4.97
N CYS A 59 -2.95 11.46 -4.94
CA CYS A 59 -2.57 10.25 -5.66
C CYS A 59 -1.66 9.40 -4.79
N VAL A 60 -1.90 8.09 -4.80
CA VAL A 60 -1.06 7.12 -4.12
C VAL A 60 -0.53 6.16 -5.17
N ARG A 61 0.78 6.05 -5.25
CA ARG A 61 1.44 5.16 -6.20
C ARG A 61 1.86 3.89 -5.48
N LEU A 62 1.66 2.75 -6.11
CA LEU A 62 2.13 1.47 -5.59
C LEU A 62 3.30 1.00 -6.43
N HIS A 63 4.47 0.88 -5.79
CA HIS A 63 5.67 0.38 -6.43
C HIS A 63 5.92 -1.05 -5.99
N PHE A 64 5.83 -1.98 -6.93
CA PHE A 64 6.04 -3.40 -6.63
C PHE A 64 7.53 -3.70 -6.70
N VAL A 65 8.11 -4.15 -5.59
CA VAL A 65 9.54 -4.49 -5.54
C VAL A 65 9.84 -5.79 -6.26
N GLU A 66 8.81 -6.65 -6.41
CA GLU A 66 8.89 -7.85 -7.24
C GLU A 66 7.64 -7.88 -8.10
N ASP A 67 7.77 -8.35 -9.34
CA ASP A 67 6.63 -8.48 -10.22
C ASP A 67 5.65 -9.50 -9.65
N PRO A 68 4.34 -9.18 -9.60
CA PRO A 68 3.35 -10.17 -9.18
C PRO A 68 3.35 -11.35 -10.14
N ALA A 69 3.32 -12.56 -9.60
CA ALA A 69 3.30 -13.75 -10.41
C ALA A 69 1.99 -14.51 -10.22
N LEU A 70 1.40 -14.93 -11.33
CA LEU A 70 0.21 -15.77 -11.28
C LEU A 70 0.65 -17.23 -11.27
N VAL A 71 0.27 -17.94 -10.24
CA VAL A 71 0.56 -19.36 -10.14
C VAL A 71 -0.55 -20.16 -10.82
N LEU A 72 -0.17 -20.91 -11.82
CA LEU A 72 -1.12 -21.74 -12.56
C LEU A 72 -1.10 -23.16 -11.99
N ALA A 73 -2.26 -23.66 -11.66
CA ALA A 73 -2.40 -25.00 -11.10
C ALA A 73 -2.38 -26.08 -12.20
#